data_df9e43fba5944c435e92ec5b9fdb9aee
#
_entry.id   df9e43fba5944c435e92ec5b9fdb9aee
#
_cell.length_a   1.000
_cell.length_b   1.000
_cell.length_c   1.000
_cell.angle_alpha   90.00
_cell.angle_beta   90.00
_cell.angle_gamma   90.00
#
_symmetry.space_group_name_H-M   'P 1'
#
loop_
_entity.id
_entity.type
_entity.pdbx_description
1 polymer ?
#
loop_
_entity_poly.entity_id
_entity_poly.type
_entity_poly.pdbx_seq_one_letter_code
_entity_poly.pdbx_strand_id
1 'polypeptide(L)'
;MRTRTRLGGAVLLAATLGGCAGLTATVGDPYIAPGKFSFLRCPDLAGRLQTAEARHRELRALMERSSAGVGGSAVNMFVYQPDMDGVEAELKALKATVAEKNCSDDDLKSPPKPEPGITPIH
;
A
#
# COMPACT_ATOMS: atom_id res chain seq x y z
N MET A 1 18.51 55.09 -30.34
CA MET A 1 19.56 54.59 -29.43
C MET A 1 18.92 53.84 -28.27
N ARG A 2 19.34 52.57 -28.10
CA ARG A 2 19.25 51.77 -26.86
C ARG A 2 17.88 51.36 -26.30
N THR A 3 17.35 50.25 -26.83
CA THR A 3 16.43 49.40 -26.08
C THR A 3 16.96 47.96 -26.20
N ARG A 4 18.00 47.65 -25.49
CA ARG A 4 18.53 46.28 -25.27
C ARG A 4 18.67 46.13 -23.76
N THR A 5 18.14 45.05 -23.22
CA THR A 5 18.35 44.57 -21.86
C THR A 5 17.08 44.46 -21.01
N ARG A 6 16.09 43.67 -21.38
CA ARG A 6 15.11 43.10 -20.44
C ARG A 6 14.63 41.68 -20.80
N LEU A 7 15.32 40.95 -21.66
CA LEU A 7 14.96 39.55 -21.98
C LEU A 7 15.77 38.48 -21.25
N GLY A 8 16.72 38.86 -20.39
CA GLY A 8 17.63 37.91 -19.73
C GLY A 8 17.14 37.37 -18.38
N GLY A 9 16.09 37.95 -17.79
CA GLY A 9 15.65 37.58 -16.45
C GLY A 9 14.57 36.52 -16.34
N ALA A 10 13.84 36.27 -17.43
CA ALA A 10 12.68 35.36 -17.39
C ALA A 10 13.01 33.89 -17.66
N VAL A 11 14.18 33.57 -18.21
CA VAL A 11 14.57 32.22 -18.59
C VAL A 11 15.18 31.43 -17.42
N LEU A 12 15.75 32.10 -16.43
CA LEU A 12 16.42 31.46 -15.29
C LEU A 12 15.48 30.97 -14.18
N LEU A 13 14.21 31.44 -14.14
CA LEU A 13 13.25 31.00 -13.11
C LEU A 13 12.48 29.72 -13.50
N ALA A 14 12.51 29.30 -14.76
CA ALA A 14 11.77 28.12 -15.22
C ALA A 14 12.54 26.79 -15.00
N ALA A 15 13.84 26.85 -14.66
CA ALA A 15 14.67 25.65 -14.52
C ALA A 15 14.65 25.03 -13.13
N THR A 16 14.05 25.67 -12.12
CA THR A 16 14.07 25.18 -10.73
C THR A 16 12.84 24.38 -10.33
N LEU A 17 11.77 24.35 -11.12
CA LEU A 17 10.58 23.55 -10.83
C LEU A 17 10.61 22.13 -11.43
N GLY A 18 11.61 21.78 -12.21
CA GLY A 18 11.75 20.46 -12.85
C GLY A 18 12.36 19.36 -11.97
N GLY A 19 12.79 19.68 -10.75
CA GLY A 19 13.56 18.76 -9.91
C GLY A 19 12.76 17.69 -9.16
N CYS A 20 11.44 17.80 -9.07
CA CYS A 20 10.63 16.83 -8.32
C CYS A 20 9.94 15.76 -9.18
N ALA A 21 9.98 15.85 -10.50
CA ALA A 21 9.31 14.89 -11.38
C ALA A 21 10.05 13.55 -11.53
N GLY A 22 11.31 13.48 -11.11
CA GLY A 22 12.13 12.26 -11.23
C GLY A 22 12.06 11.32 -10.02
N LEU A 23 11.47 11.74 -8.91
CA LEU A 23 11.40 10.94 -7.67
C LEU A 23 10.09 10.15 -7.51
N THR A 24 9.13 10.34 -8.40
CA THR A 24 7.83 9.66 -8.31
C THR A 24 7.81 8.27 -8.94
N ALA A 25 8.85 7.87 -9.64
CA ALA A 25 8.90 6.56 -10.32
C ALA A 25 9.31 5.39 -9.42
N THR A 26 9.73 5.65 -8.17
CA THR A 26 10.16 4.61 -7.24
C THR A 26 9.36 4.54 -5.93
N VAL A 27 8.31 5.33 -5.80
CA VAL A 27 7.41 5.33 -4.62
C VAL A 27 6.24 4.35 -4.80
N GLY A 28 6.34 3.39 -5.70
CA GLY A 28 5.21 2.58 -6.15
C GLY A 28 5.22 1.10 -5.77
N ASP A 29 6.33 0.54 -5.32
CA ASP A 29 6.31 -0.86 -4.87
C ASP A 29 6.41 -0.91 -3.34
N PRO A 30 5.32 -1.25 -2.64
CA PRO A 30 5.37 -1.44 -1.19
C PRO A 30 6.27 -2.63 -0.90
N TYR A 31 7.53 -2.34 -0.57
CA TYR A 31 8.52 -3.35 -0.24
C TYR A 31 8.14 -4.03 1.08
N ILE A 32 7.77 -5.27 1.00
CA ILE A 32 7.63 -6.15 2.17
C ILE A 32 8.92 -6.95 2.33
N ALA A 33 9.63 -6.72 3.43
CA ALA A 33 10.87 -7.43 3.70
C ALA A 33 10.66 -8.97 3.67
N PRO A 34 11.53 -9.72 3.00
CA PRO A 34 11.49 -11.18 3.03
C PRO A 34 11.50 -11.70 4.47
N GLY A 35 10.64 -12.67 4.76
CA GLY A 35 10.54 -13.25 6.10
C GLY A 35 9.81 -12.40 7.14
N LYS A 36 9.20 -11.26 6.77
CA LYS A 36 8.42 -10.41 7.70
C LYS A 36 7.41 -11.19 8.53
N PHE A 37 6.83 -12.23 7.97
CA PHE A 37 5.80 -13.05 8.62
C PHE A 37 6.30 -14.44 9.06
N SER A 38 7.59 -14.75 8.91
CA SER A 38 8.15 -16.06 9.19
C SER A 38 8.03 -16.50 10.65
N PHE A 39 7.94 -15.55 11.59
CA PHE A 39 7.78 -15.82 13.01
C PHE A 39 6.33 -16.15 13.41
N LEU A 40 5.34 -15.87 12.55
CA LEU A 40 3.93 -16.15 12.83
C LEU A 40 3.62 -17.64 12.71
N ARG A 41 2.75 -18.15 13.57
CA ARG A 41 2.19 -19.51 13.47
C ARG A 41 1.08 -19.56 12.41
N CYS A 42 0.74 -20.74 11.93
CA CYS A 42 -0.31 -20.89 10.91
C CYS A 42 -1.67 -20.27 11.28
N PRO A 43 -2.20 -20.42 12.51
CA PRO A 43 -3.44 -19.73 12.90
C PRO A 43 -3.32 -18.20 12.91
N ASP A 44 -2.15 -17.67 13.28
CA ASP A 44 -1.91 -16.22 13.29
C ASP A 44 -1.82 -15.68 11.85
N LEU A 45 -1.20 -16.44 10.94
CA LEU A 45 -1.19 -16.14 9.50
C LEU A 45 -2.61 -16.14 8.92
N ALA A 46 -3.46 -17.09 9.34
CA ALA A 46 -4.86 -17.14 8.93
C ALA A 46 -5.61 -15.86 9.32
N GLY A 47 -5.48 -15.41 10.57
CA GLY A 47 -6.09 -14.17 11.03
C GLY A 47 -5.61 -12.93 10.26
N ARG A 48 -4.32 -12.88 9.96
CA ARG A 48 -3.73 -11.80 9.14
C ARG A 48 -4.24 -11.83 7.71
N LEU A 49 -4.34 -13.00 7.08
CA LEU A 49 -4.90 -13.16 5.74
C LEU A 49 -6.33 -12.66 5.67
N GLN A 50 -7.19 -13.08 6.61
CA GLN A 50 -8.59 -12.66 6.66
C GLN A 50 -8.72 -11.13 6.78
N THR A 51 -7.89 -10.52 7.63
CA THR A 51 -7.87 -9.07 7.82
C THR A 51 -7.43 -8.34 6.54
N ALA A 52 -6.35 -8.78 5.91
CA ALA A 52 -5.85 -8.19 4.67
C ALA A 52 -6.84 -8.37 3.52
N GLU A 53 -7.49 -9.52 3.39
CA GLU A 53 -8.53 -9.76 2.39
C GLU A 53 -9.77 -8.89 2.62
N ALA A 54 -10.18 -8.68 3.87
CA ALA A 54 -11.28 -7.79 4.21
C ALA A 54 -10.94 -6.34 3.81
N ARG A 55 -9.72 -5.89 4.12
CA ARG A 55 -9.24 -4.56 3.73
C ARG A 55 -9.17 -4.39 2.21
N HIS A 56 -8.68 -5.40 1.49
CA HIS A 56 -8.65 -5.40 0.03
C HIS A 56 -10.06 -5.24 -0.57
N ARG A 57 -11.05 -5.99 -0.07
CA ARG A 57 -12.45 -5.85 -0.53
C ARG A 57 -13.02 -4.47 -0.22
N GLU A 58 -12.74 -3.91 0.95
CA GLU A 58 -13.18 -2.57 1.34
C GLU A 58 -12.61 -1.50 0.40
N LEU A 59 -11.30 -1.53 0.15
CA LEU A 59 -10.64 -0.59 -0.77
C LEU A 59 -11.20 -0.67 -2.18
N ARG A 60 -11.43 -1.87 -2.71
CA ARG A 60 -12.09 -2.04 -4.01
C ARG A 60 -13.46 -1.37 -4.05
N ALA A 61 -14.29 -1.60 -3.04
CA ALA A 61 -15.61 -0.98 -2.96
C ALA A 61 -15.54 0.55 -2.84
N LEU A 62 -14.52 1.09 -2.17
CA LEU A 62 -14.27 2.54 -2.09
C LEU A 62 -13.86 3.10 -3.46
N MET A 63 -12.96 2.43 -4.17
CA MET A 63 -12.51 2.81 -5.50
C MET A 63 -13.64 2.78 -6.52
N GLU A 64 -14.50 1.77 -6.49
CA GLU A 64 -15.69 1.68 -7.34
C GLU A 64 -16.65 2.84 -7.09
N ARG A 65 -16.93 3.15 -5.83
CA ARG A 65 -17.81 4.28 -5.46
C ARG A 65 -17.22 5.63 -5.86
N SER A 66 -15.92 5.83 -5.65
CA SER A 66 -15.27 7.10 -5.99
C SER A 66 -15.20 7.32 -7.49
N SER A 67 -15.02 6.27 -8.31
CA SER A 67 -14.95 6.39 -9.77
C SER A 67 -16.25 6.89 -10.42
N ALA A 68 -17.39 6.75 -9.75
CA ALA A 68 -18.66 7.28 -10.21
C ALA A 68 -18.80 8.81 -10.07
N GLY A 69 -17.92 9.46 -9.30
CA GLY A 69 -17.94 10.90 -9.03
C GLY A 69 -17.00 11.74 -9.90
N VAL A 70 -17.26 13.05 -9.97
CA VAL A 70 -16.36 13.98 -10.64
C VAL A 70 -15.02 14.02 -9.87
N GLY A 71 -13.91 13.80 -10.59
CA GLY A 71 -12.57 13.72 -9.97
C GLY A 71 -12.23 12.38 -9.32
N GLY A 72 -13.12 11.39 -9.40
CA GLY A 72 -12.93 10.08 -8.77
C GLY A 72 -11.67 9.34 -9.22
N SER A 73 -11.25 9.51 -10.48
CA SER A 73 -10.00 8.92 -10.98
C SER A 73 -8.76 9.49 -10.25
N ALA A 74 -8.74 10.78 -9.95
CA ALA A 74 -7.65 11.39 -9.19
C ALA A 74 -7.66 10.89 -7.73
N VAL A 75 -8.82 10.81 -7.10
CA VAL A 75 -8.95 10.24 -5.75
C VAL A 75 -8.47 8.79 -5.72
N ASN A 76 -8.85 7.99 -6.69
CA ASN A 76 -8.39 6.61 -6.77
C ASN A 76 -6.87 6.53 -6.90
N MET A 77 -6.27 7.29 -7.81
CA MET A 77 -4.84 7.26 -8.06
C MET A 77 -4.00 7.74 -6.86
N PHE A 78 -4.42 8.78 -6.16
CA PHE A 78 -3.59 9.39 -5.12
C PHE A 78 -3.94 8.96 -3.70
N VAL A 79 -5.16 8.50 -3.47
CA VAL A 79 -5.63 8.13 -2.13
C VAL A 79 -5.72 6.63 -1.96
N TYR A 80 -6.42 5.93 -2.85
CA TYR A 80 -6.72 4.51 -2.65
C TYR A 80 -5.70 3.57 -3.30
N GLN A 81 -5.08 3.95 -4.42
CA GLN A 81 -4.14 3.08 -5.11
C GLN A 81 -2.91 2.72 -4.26
N PRO A 82 -2.26 3.64 -3.54
CA PRO A 82 -1.13 3.29 -2.68
C PRO A 82 -1.51 2.31 -1.55
N ASP A 83 -2.71 2.47 -0.97
CA ASP A 83 -3.22 1.56 0.04
C ASP A 83 -3.54 0.18 -0.55
N MET A 84 -4.09 0.13 -1.76
CA MET A 84 -4.38 -1.10 -2.48
C MET A 84 -3.09 -1.88 -2.78
N ASP A 85 -2.08 -1.21 -3.34
CA ASP A 85 -0.78 -1.80 -3.65
C ASP A 85 -0.12 -2.36 -2.38
N GLY A 86 -0.24 -1.64 -1.25
CA GLY A 86 0.24 -2.10 0.06
C GLY A 86 -0.43 -3.37 0.54
N VAL A 87 -1.75 -3.43 0.44
CA VAL A 87 -2.54 -4.62 0.85
C VAL A 87 -2.27 -5.80 -0.08
N GLU A 88 -2.14 -5.59 -1.37
CA GLU A 88 -1.80 -6.65 -2.34
C GLU A 88 -0.40 -7.24 -2.08
N ALA A 89 0.58 -6.38 -1.80
CA ALA A 89 1.92 -6.83 -1.42
C ALA A 89 1.90 -7.62 -0.11
N GLU A 90 1.12 -7.18 0.90
CA GLU A 90 0.94 -7.91 2.15
C GLU A 90 0.30 -9.29 1.93
N LEU A 91 -0.77 -9.36 1.15
CA LEU A 91 -1.43 -10.60 0.79
C LEU A 91 -0.48 -11.59 0.09
N LYS A 92 0.32 -11.09 -0.86
CA LYS A 92 1.32 -11.89 -1.56
C LYS A 92 2.35 -12.48 -0.59
N ALA A 93 2.89 -11.65 0.32
CA ALA A 93 3.87 -12.10 1.30
C ALA A 93 3.29 -13.08 2.31
N LEU A 94 2.07 -12.88 2.79
CA LEU A 94 1.36 -13.80 3.68
C LEU A 94 1.12 -15.15 3.01
N LYS A 95 0.63 -15.16 1.78
CA LYS A 95 0.39 -16.40 1.01
C LYS A 95 1.69 -17.18 0.75
N ALA A 96 2.79 -16.47 0.44
CA ALA A 96 4.10 -17.09 0.30
C ALA A 96 4.54 -17.76 1.61
N THR A 97 4.39 -17.08 2.75
CA THR A 97 4.75 -17.61 4.07
C THR A 97 3.89 -18.83 4.45
N VAL A 98 2.59 -18.81 4.14
CA VAL A 98 1.69 -19.96 4.34
C VAL A 98 2.19 -21.18 3.55
N ALA A 99 2.59 -20.97 2.29
CA ALA A 99 3.12 -22.04 1.44
C ALA A 99 4.48 -22.56 1.96
N GLU A 100 5.40 -21.68 2.36
CA GLU A 100 6.70 -22.04 2.93
C GLU A 100 6.56 -22.88 4.21
N LYS A 101 5.58 -22.54 5.05
CA LYS A 101 5.31 -23.25 6.31
C LYS A 101 4.48 -24.53 6.14
N ASN A 102 3.96 -24.78 4.93
CA ASN A 102 3.04 -25.90 4.66
C ASN A 102 1.84 -25.92 5.63
N CYS A 103 1.25 -24.75 5.89
CA CYS A 103 0.08 -24.64 6.75
C CYS A 103 -1.10 -25.43 6.15
N SER A 104 -1.77 -26.24 6.98
CA SER A 104 -2.95 -27.01 6.54
C SER A 104 -4.19 -26.09 6.41
N ASP A 105 -5.17 -26.52 5.61
CA ASP A 105 -6.44 -25.81 5.50
C ASP A 105 -7.19 -25.71 6.84
N ASP A 106 -6.99 -26.69 7.72
CA ASP A 106 -7.60 -26.68 9.06
C ASP A 106 -6.94 -25.65 9.97
N ASP A 107 -5.62 -25.47 9.86
CA ASP A 107 -4.89 -24.40 10.56
C ASP A 107 -5.36 -23.01 10.12
N LEU A 108 -5.65 -22.86 8.82
CA LEU A 108 -6.09 -21.59 8.23
C LEU A 108 -7.57 -21.25 8.55
N LYS A 109 -8.36 -22.25 8.92
CA LYS A 109 -9.76 -22.05 9.36
C LYS A 109 -9.90 -21.84 10.85
N SER A 110 -8.89 -22.26 11.62
CA SER A 110 -8.90 -22.11 13.09
C SER A 110 -8.65 -20.65 13.47
N PRO A 111 -9.49 -20.03 14.31
CA PRO A 111 -9.20 -18.70 14.82
C PRO A 111 -7.91 -18.71 15.65
N PRO A 112 -7.12 -17.63 15.63
CA PRO A 112 -5.91 -17.55 16.44
C PRO A 112 -6.28 -17.81 17.90
N LYS A 113 -5.57 -18.77 18.51
CA LYS A 113 -5.76 -19.07 19.94
C LYS A 113 -5.41 -17.83 20.75
N PRO A 114 -6.31 -17.33 21.62
CA PRO A 114 -6.01 -16.19 22.46
C PRO A 114 -4.74 -16.47 23.27
N GLU A 115 -3.76 -15.58 23.17
CA GLU A 115 -2.52 -15.71 23.93
C GLU A 115 -2.84 -15.57 25.42
N PRO A 116 -2.39 -16.50 26.27
CA PRO A 116 -2.60 -16.38 27.70
C PRO A 116 -1.76 -15.19 28.20
N GLY A 117 -2.40 -14.08 28.56
CA GLY A 117 -1.74 -12.99 29.28
C GLY A 117 -1.94 -11.57 28.76
N ILE A 118 -2.64 -11.34 27.66
CA ILE A 118 -2.98 -9.98 27.24
C ILE A 118 -4.42 -9.69 27.68
N THR A 119 -4.57 -9.15 28.90
CA THR A 119 -5.82 -8.51 29.30
C THR A 119 -5.99 -7.24 28.47
N PRO A 120 -7.14 -7.04 27.80
CA PRO A 120 -7.41 -5.78 27.14
C PRO A 120 -7.40 -4.65 28.17
N ILE A 121 -6.55 -3.66 27.94
CA ILE A 121 -6.55 -2.42 28.74
C ILE A 121 -7.78 -1.64 28.27
N HIS A 122 -8.76 -1.53 29.13
CA HIS A 122 -9.93 -0.67 28.94
C HIS A 122 -9.59 0.78 29.27
#